data_2e866aff997eb8d0c75a01bc7d877fef
#
_entry.id   2e866aff997eb8d0c75a01bc7d877fef
#
_cell.length_a   1.000
_cell.length_b   1.000
_cell.length_c   1.000
_cell.angle_alpha   90.00
_cell.angle_beta   90.00
_cell.angle_gamma   90.00
#
_symmetry.space_group_name_H-M   'P 1'
#
loop_
_entity.id
_entity.type
_entity.pdbx_description
1 polymer ?
#
loop_
_entity_poly.entity_id
_entity_poly.type
_entity_poly.pdbx_seq_one_letter_code
_entity_poly.pdbx_strand_id
1 'polypeptide(L)'
;MKASDLAKVLGAPDNTRLTPKQQSFRLPTHVAAKINALCDIYPSRSKTEIVGLLLAAALDEAIAHLPASLGEEYGPGPDDEVLYYEAGTIADFRRFANQHFKELEGELGNKEAADLYPGEYLVSRDQVESQ
;
A
#
# COMPACT_ATOMS: atom_id res chain seq x y z
N MET A 1 -3.58 6.22 -1.84
CA MET A 1 -3.82 7.61 -1.35
C MET A 1 -2.62 8.49 -1.68
N LYS A 2 -2.87 9.65 -2.18
CA LYS A 2 -1.80 10.63 -2.43
C LYS A 2 -1.51 11.41 -1.16
N ALA A 3 -0.26 11.75 -0.94
CA ALA A 3 0.12 12.54 0.23
C ALA A 3 -0.61 13.90 0.29
N SER A 4 -0.92 14.48 -0.88
CA SER A 4 -1.65 15.75 -0.95
C SER A 4 -3.09 15.65 -0.44
N ASP A 5 -3.66 14.46 -0.37
CA ASP A 5 -5.03 14.24 0.10
C ASP A 5 -5.10 13.92 1.59
N LEU A 6 -3.94 13.81 2.24
CA LEU A 6 -3.86 13.36 3.64
C LEU A 6 -4.62 14.25 4.60
N ALA A 7 -4.56 15.57 4.42
CA ALA A 7 -5.27 16.51 5.29
C ALA A 7 -6.79 16.31 5.25
N LYS A 8 -7.33 15.97 4.06
CA LYS A 8 -8.75 15.68 3.91
C LYS A 8 -9.14 14.38 4.62
N VAL A 9 -8.29 13.36 4.48
CA VAL A 9 -8.52 12.04 5.09
C VAL A 9 -8.44 12.14 6.61
N LEU A 10 -7.49 12.90 7.15
CA LEU A 10 -7.38 13.12 8.59
C LEU A 10 -8.61 13.79 9.19
N GLY A 11 -9.32 14.61 8.39
CA GLY A 11 -10.56 15.24 8.82
C GLY A 11 -11.81 14.35 8.68
N ALA A 12 -11.71 13.20 8.01
CA ALA A 12 -12.84 12.29 7.78
C ALA A 12 -12.81 11.10 8.74
N PRO A 13 -13.95 10.43 9.01
CA PRO A 13 -13.98 9.21 9.84
C PRO A 13 -13.13 8.10 9.23
N ASP A 14 -12.43 7.37 10.08
CA ASP A 14 -11.63 6.21 9.68
C ASP A 14 -12.32 4.93 10.15
N ASN A 15 -12.69 4.07 9.19
CA ASN A 15 -13.35 2.79 9.47
C ASN A 15 -12.46 1.60 9.10
N THR A 16 -11.16 1.84 8.92
CA THR A 16 -10.20 0.80 8.55
C THR A 16 -10.02 -0.20 9.71
N ARG A 17 -10.08 -1.49 9.40
CA ARG A 17 -9.87 -2.54 10.41
C ARG A 17 -8.40 -2.53 10.86
N LEU A 18 -8.22 -2.68 12.17
CA LEU A 18 -6.89 -2.74 12.77
C LEU A 18 -6.35 -4.16 12.77
N THR A 19 -5.03 -4.29 12.92
CA THR A 19 -4.36 -5.59 13.05
C THR A 19 -4.84 -6.30 14.31
N PRO A 20 -4.83 -7.66 14.32
CA PRO A 20 -5.24 -8.42 15.51
C PRO A 20 -4.29 -8.23 16.69
N LYS A 21 -3.03 -7.91 16.42
CA LYS A 21 -2.01 -7.69 17.45
C LYS A 21 -1.40 -6.31 17.27
N GLN A 22 -0.98 -5.73 18.38
CA GLN A 22 -0.28 -4.46 18.37
C GLN A 22 1.07 -4.58 17.66
N GLN A 23 1.35 -3.63 16.77
CA GLN A 23 2.65 -3.50 16.12
C GLN A 23 3.44 -2.43 16.88
N SER A 24 4.68 -2.74 17.26
CA SER A 24 5.51 -1.83 18.05
C SER A 24 6.77 -1.44 17.28
N PHE A 25 7.05 -0.14 17.24
CA PHE A 25 8.22 0.40 16.55
C PHE A 25 8.87 1.50 17.38
N ARG A 26 10.20 1.57 17.29
CA ARG A 26 10.95 2.73 17.81
C ARG A 26 11.13 3.71 16.67
N LEU A 27 10.76 4.95 16.90
CA LEU A 27 10.80 6.00 15.89
C LEU A 27 11.92 7.01 16.17
N PRO A 28 12.49 7.60 15.11
CA PRO A 28 13.36 8.76 15.32
C PRO A 28 12.62 9.84 16.10
N THR A 29 13.35 10.55 16.93
CA THR A 29 12.74 11.57 17.81
C THR A 29 11.97 12.63 17.04
N HIS A 30 12.52 13.10 15.92
CA HIS A 30 11.84 14.12 15.10
C HIS A 30 10.54 13.61 14.48
N VAL A 31 10.49 12.31 14.13
CA VAL A 31 9.27 11.72 13.59
C VAL A 31 8.19 11.64 14.67
N ALA A 32 8.57 11.18 15.85
CA ALA A 32 7.64 11.11 16.98
C ALA A 32 7.08 12.49 17.33
N ALA A 33 7.94 13.53 17.34
CA ALA A 33 7.51 14.89 17.63
C ALA A 33 6.48 15.39 16.61
N LYS A 34 6.70 15.10 15.33
CA LYS A 34 5.77 15.51 14.26
C LYS A 34 4.42 14.80 14.38
N ILE A 35 4.44 13.51 14.71
CA ILE A 35 3.21 12.74 14.94
C ILE A 35 2.43 13.33 16.11
N ASN A 36 3.12 13.61 17.22
CA ASN A 36 2.47 14.18 18.40
C ASN A 36 1.86 15.55 18.10
N ALA A 37 2.55 16.37 17.29
CA ALA A 37 2.01 17.67 16.87
C ALA A 37 0.72 17.52 16.07
N LEU A 38 0.65 16.54 15.17
CA LEU A 38 -0.58 16.25 14.42
C LEU A 38 -1.70 15.80 15.34
N CYS A 39 -1.39 15.01 16.36
CA CYS A 39 -2.39 14.61 17.35
C CYS A 39 -2.98 15.81 18.08
N ASP A 40 -2.16 16.84 18.36
CA ASP A 40 -2.65 18.05 19.00
C ASP A 40 -3.55 18.88 18.09
N ILE A 41 -3.26 18.87 16.77
CA ILE A 41 -4.08 19.58 15.77
C ILE A 41 -5.41 18.88 15.53
N TYR A 42 -5.43 17.55 15.58
CA TYR A 42 -6.62 16.73 15.30
C TYR A 42 -7.02 15.92 16.54
N PRO A 43 -7.47 16.58 17.61
CA PRO A 43 -7.72 15.88 18.88
C PRO A 43 -8.89 14.91 18.87
N SER A 44 -9.76 14.96 17.85
CA SER A 44 -10.88 14.03 17.70
C SER A 44 -10.43 12.66 17.14
N ARG A 45 -9.18 12.55 16.67
CA ARG A 45 -8.61 11.33 16.15
C ARG A 45 -7.63 10.72 17.15
N SER A 46 -7.60 9.40 17.24
CA SER A 46 -6.61 8.71 18.06
C SER A 46 -5.23 8.75 17.38
N LYS A 47 -4.18 8.60 18.17
CA LYS A 47 -2.83 8.50 17.65
C LYS A 47 -2.68 7.31 16.70
N THR A 48 -3.32 6.18 17.03
CA THR A 48 -3.33 4.99 16.17
C THR A 48 -3.92 5.30 14.80
N GLU A 49 -5.04 6.01 14.73
CA GLU A 49 -5.65 6.40 13.47
C GLU A 49 -4.75 7.31 12.64
N ILE A 50 -4.15 8.31 13.28
CA ILE A 50 -3.27 9.27 12.61
C ILE A 50 -2.05 8.56 12.05
N VAL A 51 -1.39 7.70 12.84
CA VAL A 51 -0.22 6.95 12.40
C VAL A 51 -0.59 6.00 11.26
N GLY A 52 -1.73 5.32 11.35
CA GLY A 52 -2.19 4.42 10.29
C GLY A 52 -2.39 5.15 8.96
N LEU A 53 -3.02 6.33 8.99
CA LEU A 53 -3.24 7.13 7.79
C LEU A 53 -1.93 7.64 7.19
N LEU A 54 -1.00 8.08 8.04
CA LEU A 54 0.32 8.55 7.58
C LEU A 54 1.10 7.42 6.93
N LEU A 55 1.10 6.24 7.55
CA LEU A 55 1.80 5.08 7.00
C LEU A 55 1.16 4.61 5.70
N ALA A 56 -0.17 4.61 5.60
CA ALA A 56 -0.86 4.24 4.38
C ALA A 56 -0.44 5.14 3.22
N ALA A 57 -0.41 6.46 3.43
CA ALA A 57 0.00 7.41 2.39
C ALA A 57 1.47 7.22 1.99
N ALA A 58 2.36 7.04 2.96
CA ALA A 58 3.78 6.84 2.70
C ALA A 58 4.03 5.53 1.96
N LEU A 59 3.33 4.46 2.34
CA LEU A 59 3.44 3.16 1.70
C LEU A 59 2.97 3.21 0.25
N ASP A 60 1.84 3.84 -0.02
CA ASP A 60 1.32 3.97 -1.39
C ASP A 60 2.35 4.66 -2.30
N GLU A 61 2.98 5.71 -1.80
CA GLU A 61 3.99 6.41 -2.57
C GLU A 61 5.25 5.58 -2.78
N ALA A 62 5.74 4.92 -1.72
CA ALA A 62 6.90 4.06 -1.81
C ALA A 62 6.66 2.90 -2.78
N ILE A 63 5.50 2.28 -2.70
CA ILE A 63 5.13 1.14 -3.55
C ILE A 63 5.04 1.56 -5.02
N ALA A 64 4.52 2.77 -5.30
CA ALA A 64 4.41 3.28 -6.66
C ALA A 64 5.77 3.42 -7.35
N HIS A 65 6.86 3.50 -6.59
CA HIS A 65 8.21 3.63 -7.12
C HIS A 65 9.00 2.33 -7.13
N LEU A 66 8.39 1.20 -6.77
CA LEU A 66 9.07 -0.09 -6.83
C LEU A 66 9.33 -0.48 -8.29
N PRO A 67 10.53 -0.97 -8.62
CA PRO A 67 10.85 -1.31 -10.01
C PRO A 67 10.01 -2.45 -10.57
N ALA A 68 9.63 -2.32 -11.84
CA ALA A 68 8.99 -3.38 -12.59
C ALA A 68 9.92 -3.86 -13.70
N SER A 69 9.71 -5.08 -14.16
CA SER A 69 10.38 -5.64 -15.33
C SER A 69 9.37 -6.43 -16.14
N LEU A 70 9.77 -6.80 -17.36
CA LEU A 70 8.93 -7.61 -18.23
C LEU A 70 9.05 -9.08 -17.83
N GLY A 71 7.92 -9.70 -17.57
CA GLY A 71 7.84 -11.14 -17.38
C GLY A 71 7.56 -11.84 -18.71
N GLU A 72 6.83 -12.93 -18.66
CA GLU A 72 6.44 -13.65 -19.87
C GLU A 72 5.48 -12.83 -20.71
N GLU A 73 5.53 -13.03 -22.03
CA GLU A 73 4.63 -12.37 -22.95
C GLU A 73 3.19 -12.86 -22.72
N TYR A 74 2.28 -11.92 -22.56
CA TYR A 74 0.86 -12.23 -22.43
C TYR A 74 0.18 -12.34 -23.80
N GLY A 75 0.42 -11.38 -24.68
CA GLY A 75 -0.19 -11.32 -26.00
C GLY A 75 -0.45 -9.88 -26.46
N PRO A 76 -1.22 -9.72 -27.53
CA PRO A 76 -1.52 -8.41 -28.05
C PRO A 76 -2.42 -7.61 -27.11
N GLY A 77 -2.11 -6.34 -26.96
CA GLY A 77 -2.91 -5.39 -26.22
C GLY A 77 -3.53 -4.35 -27.17
N PRO A 78 -4.07 -3.27 -26.60
CA PRO A 78 -4.58 -2.14 -27.39
C PRO A 78 -3.49 -1.56 -28.29
N ASP A 79 -3.86 -1.01 -29.45
CA ASP A 79 -2.95 -0.33 -30.37
C ASP A 79 -1.79 -1.22 -30.86
N ASP A 80 -2.03 -2.51 -31.02
CA ASP A 80 -1.05 -3.50 -31.48
C ASP A 80 0.19 -3.60 -30.58
N GLU A 81 0.13 -3.10 -29.34
CA GLU A 81 1.19 -3.30 -28.37
C GLU A 81 1.21 -4.75 -27.89
N VAL A 82 2.41 -5.25 -27.61
CA VAL A 82 2.57 -6.54 -26.95
C VAL A 82 2.56 -6.30 -25.44
N LEU A 83 1.73 -7.03 -24.74
CA LEU A 83 1.66 -6.97 -23.28
C LEU A 83 2.43 -8.14 -22.66
N TYR A 84 3.01 -7.86 -21.52
CA TYR A 84 3.79 -8.82 -20.73
C TYR A 84 3.24 -8.87 -19.31
N TYR A 85 3.38 -10.01 -18.64
CA TYR A 85 3.13 -10.06 -17.21
C TYR A 85 4.14 -9.18 -16.50
N GLU A 86 3.65 -8.37 -15.56
CA GLU A 86 4.54 -7.52 -14.76
C GLU A 86 5.37 -8.40 -13.83
N ALA A 87 6.68 -8.18 -13.83
CA ALA A 87 7.63 -8.90 -12.99
C ALA A 87 8.49 -7.88 -12.23
N GLY A 88 9.49 -8.36 -11.49
CA GLY A 88 10.39 -7.51 -10.74
C GLY A 88 9.93 -7.25 -9.31
N THR A 89 10.50 -6.25 -8.68
CA THR A 89 10.27 -5.96 -7.27
C THR A 89 8.80 -5.69 -6.94
N ILE A 90 8.10 -4.96 -7.82
CA ILE A 90 6.68 -4.66 -7.60
C ILE A 90 5.82 -5.94 -7.61
N ALA A 91 6.14 -6.89 -8.49
CA ALA A 91 5.41 -8.15 -8.54
C ALA A 91 5.67 -8.99 -7.29
N ASP A 92 6.92 -9.04 -6.83
CA ASP A 92 7.29 -9.73 -5.60
C ASP A 92 6.59 -9.09 -4.39
N PHE A 93 6.54 -7.76 -4.36
CA PHE A 93 5.84 -7.03 -3.31
C PHE A 93 4.38 -7.45 -3.23
N ARG A 94 3.66 -7.47 -4.36
CA ARG A 94 2.25 -7.83 -4.37
C ARG A 94 2.01 -9.26 -3.89
N ARG A 95 2.88 -10.18 -4.29
CA ARG A 95 2.80 -11.57 -3.85
C ARG A 95 2.96 -11.69 -2.34
N PHE A 96 3.98 -11.04 -1.78
CA PHE A 96 4.21 -11.05 -0.33
C PHE A 96 3.11 -10.32 0.42
N ALA A 97 2.64 -9.19 -0.09
CA ALA A 97 1.57 -8.44 0.54
C ALA A 97 0.28 -9.24 0.58
N ASN A 98 -0.05 -9.95 -0.49
CA ASN A 98 -1.22 -10.83 -0.52
C ASN A 98 -1.11 -11.93 0.54
N GLN A 99 0.06 -12.54 0.66
CA GLN A 99 0.30 -13.59 1.65
C GLN A 99 0.09 -13.07 3.07
N HIS A 100 0.74 -11.97 3.41
CA HIS A 100 0.63 -11.39 4.75
C HIS A 100 -0.77 -10.87 5.06
N PHE A 101 -1.44 -10.28 4.07
CA PHE A 101 -2.81 -9.80 4.25
C PHE A 101 -3.77 -10.94 4.60
N LYS A 102 -3.67 -12.05 3.88
CA LYS A 102 -4.50 -13.23 4.17
C LYS A 102 -4.21 -13.82 5.54
N GLU A 103 -2.96 -13.83 5.96
CA GLU A 103 -2.58 -14.30 7.30
C GLU A 103 -3.20 -13.40 8.38
N LEU A 104 -3.09 -12.09 8.22
CA LEU A 104 -3.63 -11.13 9.19
C LEU A 104 -5.16 -11.18 9.24
N GLU A 105 -5.81 -11.24 8.08
CA GLU A 105 -7.27 -11.38 8.02
C GLU A 105 -7.71 -12.71 8.61
N GLY A 106 -6.95 -13.78 8.40
CA GLY A 106 -7.21 -15.08 9.01
C GLY A 106 -7.19 -15.03 10.53
N GLU A 107 -6.23 -14.29 11.12
CA GLU A 107 -6.16 -14.08 12.57
C GLU A 107 -7.38 -13.30 13.09
N LEU A 108 -7.99 -12.46 12.25
CA LEU A 108 -9.22 -11.74 12.58
C LEU A 108 -10.48 -12.56 12.34
N GLY A 109 -10.35 -13.81 11.92
CA GLY A 109 -11.46 -14.71 11.67
C GLY A 109 -11.91 -14.80 10.22
N ASN A 110 -11.35 -14.02 9.33
CA ASN A 110 -11.69 -14.05 7.90
C ASN A 110 -10.75 -15.00 7.16
N LYS A 111 -11.08 -16.29 7.18
CA LYS A 111 -10.23 -17.33 6.59
C LYS A 111 -10.33 -17.41 5.07
N GLU A 112 -11.30 -16.72 4.47
CA GLU A 112 -11.52 -16.71 3.03
C GLU A 112 -11.27 -15.31 2.44
N ALA A 113 -10.34 -14.57 3.03
CA ALA A 113 -10.02 -13.24 2.55
C ALA A 113 -9.52 -13.27 1.11
N ALA A 114 -10.00 -12.32 0.32
CA ALA A 114 -9.49 -12.12 -1.03
C ALA A 114 -8.07 -11.55 -0.99
N ASP A 115 -7.36 -11.65 -2.11
CA ASP A 115 -6.06 -11.01 -2.25
C ASP A 115 -6.19 -9.50 -2.10
N LEU A 116 -5.19 -8.89 -1.45
CA LEU A 116 -5.10 -7.43 -1.36
C LEU A 116 -4.90 -6.82 -2.76
N TYR A 117 -4.10 -7.49 -3.58
CA TYR A 117 -3.85 -7.13 -4.97
C TYR A 117 -4.34 -8.27 -5.87
N PRO A 118 -5.65 -8.29 -6.20
CA PRO A 118 -6.20 -9.39 -6.97
C PRO A 118 -5.86 -9.32 -8.45
N GLY A 119 -5.86 -10.47 -9.10
CA GLY A 119 -5.69 -10.58 -10.54
C GLY A 119 -4.24 -10.50 -10.98
N GLU A 120 -4.09 -10.29 -12.28
CA GLU A 120 -2.80 -10.20 -12.93
C GLU A 120 -2.56 -8.78 -13.42
N TYR A 121 -1.31 -8.36 -13.37
CA TYR A 121 -0.91 -7.03 -13.81
C TYR A 121 -0.12 -7.17 -15.10
N LEU A 122 -0.56 -6.45 -16.13
CA LEU A 122 0.05 -6.48 -17.45
C LEU A 122 0.68 -5.13 -17.75
N VAL A 123 1.83 -5.17 -18.39
CA VAL A 123 2.59 -3.97 -18.74
C VAL A 123 3.08 -4.06 -20.17
N SER A 124 3.27 -2.89 -20.79
CA SER A 124 3.94 -2.78 -22.08
C SER A 124 5.44 -2.55 -21.83
N ARG A 125 6.24 -2.78 -22.88
CA ARG A 125 7.69 -2.50 -22.82
C ARG A 125 7.95 -1.02 -22.51
N ASP A 126 7.17 -0.13 -23.10
CA ASP A 126 7.34 1.30 -22.92
C ASP A 126 7.08 1.72 -21.45
N GLN A 127 6.08 1.12 -20.80
CA GLN A 127 5.76 1.42 -19.41
C GLN A 127 6.92 1.04 -18.48
N VAL A 128 7.60 -0.07 -18.75
CA VAL A 128 8.72 -0.51 -17.94
C VAL A 128 9.98 0.32 -18.22
N GLU A 129 10.25 0.62 -19.49
CA GLU A 129 11.45 1.36 -19.89
C GLU A 129 11.39 2.84 -19.48
N SER A 130 10.21 3.38 -19.21
CA SER A 130 10.05 4.78 -18.81
C SER A 130 10.18 5.02 -17.30
N GLN A 131 10.52 4.01 -16.53
CA GLN A 131 10.71 4.14 -15.07
C GLN A 131 11.98 4.88 -14.69
#